data_6a736d95ea39ca154556961bfdca7600
#
_entry.id   6a736d95ea39ca154556961bfdca7600
#
_cell.length_a   1.000
_cell.length_b   1.000
_cell.length_c   1.000
_cell.angle_alpha   90.00
_cell.angle_beta   90.00
_cell.angle_gamma   90.00
#
_symmetry.space_group_name_H-M   'P 1'
#
loop_
_entity.id
_entity.type
_entity.pdbx_description
1 polymer ?
#
loop_
_entity_poly.entity_id
_entity_poly.type
_entity_poly.pdbx_seq_one_letter_code
_entity_poly.pdbx_strand_id
1 'polypeptide(L)'
;MNLEKLKEAEANFFAFYPKGFEDEALLPIIKRHNTEKIGKSVEELFASERFQNPDEIVENFSKIVSKSTLISLFEKPKVRDMIKQMSMEQKDMLSIALYELLYGKKDQGFEIMADILARYGLAKWSIVTLIPYYYDRENNFFIKPNTTKDIIKFFDLHDIVYKPRPTYEFYAKYTKLLEEMKAQVSPLIGKDNAGFTGFLMMAMK
;
A
#
# COMPACT_ATOMS: atom_id res chain seq x y z
N MET A 1 -17.16 4.01 -12.68
CA MET A 1 -16.60 2.62 -12.78
C MET A 1 -17.33 1.87 -13.88
N ASN A 2 -16.59 1.23 -14.78
CA ASN A 2 -17.14 0.38 -15.83
C ASN A 2 -17.28 -1.07 -15.31
N LEU A 3 -18.49 -1.44 -14.90
CA LEU A 3 -18.78 -2.77 -14.34
C LEU A 3 -18.65 -3.89 -15.37
N GLU A 4 -18.98 -3.62 -16.62
CA GLU A 4 -18.91 -4.60 -17.71
C GLU A 4 -17.43 -5.04 -17.93
N LYS A 5 -16.51 -4.07 -18.02
CA LYS A 5 -15.06 -4.34 -18.08
C LYS A 5 -14.55 -5.11 -16.85
N LEU A 6 -15.09 -4.83 -15.67
CA LEU A 6 -14.68 -5.54 -14.45
C LEU A 6 -15.12 -7.00 -14.50
N LYS A 7 -16.34 -7.27 -14.99
CA LYS A 7 -16.86 -8.65 -15.14
C LYS A 7 -16.15 -9.41 -16.25
N GLU A 8 -15.82 -8.76 -17.35
CA GLU A 8 -15.01 -9.36 -18.41
C GLU A 8 -13.60 -9.71 -17.88
N ALA A 9 -12.98 -8.82 -17.15
CA ALA A 9 -11.69 -9.05 -16.51
C ALA A 9 -11.73 -10.24 -15.52
N GLU A 10 -12.81 -10.35 -14.74
CA GLU A 10 -13.04 -11.48 -13.83
C GLU A 10 -13.15 -12.80 -14.59
N ALA A 11 -13.95 -12.84 -15.67
CA ALA A 11 -14.12 -14.03 -16.49
C ALA A 11 -12.79 -14.45 -17.15
N ASN A 12 -12.04 -13.51 -17.69
CA ASN A 12 -10.73 -13.76 -18.30
C ASN A 12 -9.72 -14.26 -17.25
N PHE A 13 -9.72 -13.71 -16.04
CA PHE A 13 -8.85 -14.16 -14.96
C PHE A 13 -9.12 -15.63 -14.59
N PHE A 14 -10.39 -16.02 -14.42
CA PHE A 14 -10.76 -17.40 -14.12
C PHE A 14 -10.52 -18.38 -15.27
N ALA A 15 -10.51 -17.91 -16.51
CA ALA A 15 -10.12 -18.75 -17.65
C ALA A 15 -8.64 -19.19 -17.57
N PHE A 16 -7.76 -18.34 -17.02
CA PHE A 16 -6.34 -18.67 -16.80
C PHE A 16 -6.07 -19.30 -15.43
N TYR A 17 -6.83 -18.89 -14.40
CA TYR A 17 -6.63 -19.29 -13.00
C TYR A 17 -7.95 -19.73 -12.36
N PRO A 18 -8.42 -20.96 -12.68
CA PRO A 18 -9.73 -21.43 -12.23
C PRO A 18 -9.94 -21.44 -10.71
N LYS A 19 -8.85 -21.57 -9.95
CA LYS A 19 -8.86 -21.54 -8.47
C LYS A 19 -8.60 -20.16 -7.89
N GLY A 20 -8.65 -19.09 -8.70
CA GLY A 20 -8.32 -17.73 -8.24
C GLY A 20 -6.88 -17.63 -7.76
N PHE A 21 -6.66 -16.95 -6.64
CA PHE A 21 -5.32 -16.83 -6.03
C PHE A 21 -4.83 -18.09 -5.30
N GLU A 22 -5.64 -19.13 -5.22
CA GLU A 22 -5.24 -20.48 -4.77
C GLU A 22 -4.69 -21.34 -5.90
N ASP A 23 -4.67 -20.82 -7.14
CA ASP A 23 -4.10 -21.53 -8.29
C ASP A 23 -2.59 -21.66 -8.15
N GLU A 24 -2.09 -22.89 -8.44
CA GLU A 24 -0.67 -23.22 -8.28
C GLU A 24 0.25 -22.38 -9.18
N ALA A 25 -0.24 -21.91 -10.32
CA ALA A 25 0.50 -21.03 -11.22
C ALA A 25 0.84 -19.66 -10.59
N LEU A 26 0.05 -19.20 -9.60
CA LEU A 26 0.27 -17.93 -8.89
C LEU A 26 1.14 -18.05 -7.64
N LEU A 27 1.37 -19.26 -7.13
CA LEU A 27 2.17 -19.48 -5.92
C LEU A 27 3.59 -18.87 -5.97
N PRO A 28 4.35 -18.93 -7.10
CA PRO A 28 5.66 -18.29 -7.16
C PRO A 28 5.61 -16.78 -6.97
N ILE A 29 4.58 -16.12 -7.51
CA ILE A 29 4.37 -14.66 -7.38
C ILE A 29 4.04 -14.32 -5.93
N ILE A 30 3.10 -15.04 -5.32
CA ILE A 30 2.68 -14.86 -3.93
C ILE A 30 3.87 -15.04 -2.98
N LYS A 31 4.64 -16.13 -3.14
CA LYS A 31 5.84 -16.42 -2.34
C LYS A 31 6.91 -15.35 -2.50
N ARG A 32 7.10 -14.81 -3.71
CA ARG A 32 8.09 -13.74 -3.95
C ARG A 32 7.80 -12.47 -3.16
N HIS A 33 6.54 -12.08 -3.04
CA HIS A 33 6.16 -10.87 -2.31
C HIS A 33 6.16 -11.08 -0.80
N ASN A 34 5.90 -12.31 -0.33
CA ASN A 34 5.97 -12.71 1.08
C ASN A 34 5.23 -11.74 2.02
N THR A 35 4.07 -11.24 1.56
CA THR A 35 3.31 -10.16 2.22
C THR A 35 2.84 -10.56 3.62
N GLU A 36 2.47 -11.82 3.80
CA GLU A 36 2.03 -12.32 5.10
C GLU A 36 3.15 -12.26 6.16
N LYS A 37 4.35 -12.74 5.83
CA LYS A 37 5.49 -12.73 6.76
C LYS A 37 5.93 -11.31 7.09
N ILE A 38 5.93 -10.41 6.09
CA ILE A 38 6.27 -9.00 6.33
C ILE A 38 5.17 -8.36 7.18
N GLY A 39 3.88 -8.66 6.94
CA GLY A 39 2.76 -8.18 7.73
C GLY A 39 2.92 -8.53 9.21
N LYS A 40 3.15 -9.80 9.56
CA LYS A 40 3.43 -10.23 10.94
C LYS A 40 4.60 -9.46 11.57
N SER A 41 5.67 -9.25 10.79
CA SER A 41 6.80 -8.43 11.28
C SER A 41 6.41 -6.97 11.50
N VAL A 42 5.50 -6.40 10.70
CA VAL A 42 5.01 -5.03 10.88
C VAL A 42 4.13 -4.93 12.13
N GLU A 43 3.22 -5.86 12.35
CA GLU A 43 2.40 -5.92 13.57
C GLU A 43 3.27 -5.94 14.83
N GLU A 44 4.33 -6.75 14.85
CA GLU A 44 5.26 -6.83 15.98
C GLU A 44 6.10 -5.56 16.15
N LEU A 45 6.66 -5.01 15.05
CA LEU A 45 7.59 -3.88 15.07
C LEU A 45 6.90 -2.54 15.30
N PHE A 46 5.60 -2.46 15.04
CA PHE A 46 4.78 -1.26 15.21
C PHE A 46 3.64 -1.49 16.21
N ALA A 47 3.78 -2.42 17.15
CA ALA A 47 2.86 -2.57 18.26
C ALA A 47 2.79 -1.26 19.08
N SER A 48 1.60 -0.93 19.58
CA SER A 48 1.31 0.41 20.16
C SER A 48 2.28 0.82 21.28
N GLU A 49 2.70 -0.12 22.11
CA GLU A 49 3.64 0.11 23.20
C GLU A 49 5.05 0.49 22.75
N ARG A 50 5.45 0.17 21.51
CA ARG A 50 6.76 0.51 20.96
C ARG A 50 6.90 1.99 20.59
N PHE A 51 5.79 2.67 20.39
CA PHE A 51 5.77 4.09 20.05
C PHE A 51 6.25 5.03 21.16
N GLN A 52 6.55 4.47 22.35
CA GLN A 52 7.27 5.19 23.40
C GLN A 52 8.74 5.46 23.04
N ASN A 53 9.28 4.77 22.01
CA ASN A 53 10.65 4.95 21.51
C ASN A 53 10.63 5.34 20.02
N PRO A 54 10.60 6.64 19.68
CA PRO A 54 10.56 7.13 18.31
C PRO A 54 11.75 6.68 17.47
N ASP A 55 12.97 6.61 18.04
CA ASP A 55 14.14 6.12 17.32
C ASP A 55 13.97 4.69 16.84
N GLU A 56 13.41 3.82 17.67
CA GLU A 56 13.10 2.43 17.30
C GLU A 56 12.07 2.37 16.16
N ILE A 57 11.01 3.20 16.24
CA ILE A 57 9.96 3.24 15.21
C ILE A 57 10.52 3.64 13.84
N VAL A 58 11.36 4.69 13.77
CA VAL A 58 11.92 5.13 12.49
C VAL A 58 12.94 4.14 11.92
N GLU A 59 13.70 3.46 12.77
CA GLU A 59 14.58 2.38 12.35
C GLU A 59 13.78 1.17 11.84
N ASN A 60 12.68 0.81 12.50
CA ASN A 60 11.77 -0.22 12.04
C ASN A 60 11.12 0.14 10.70
N PHE A 61 10.74 1.41 10.50
CA PHE A 61 10.25 1.90 9.20
C PHE A 61 11.29 1.66 8.10
N SER A 62 12.55 2.08 8.31
CA SER A 62 13.65 1.87 7.37
C SER A 62 13.89 0.38 7.07
N LYS A 63 13.80 -0.47 8.09
CA LYS A 63 13.97 -1.91 8.00
C LYS A 63 12.88 -2.57 7.14
N ILE A 64 11.63 -2.19 7.31
CA ILE A 64 10.52 -2.70 6.49
C ILE A 64 10.63 -2.20 5.04
N VAL A 65 10.91 -0.91 4.81
CA VAL A 65 11.16 -0.37 3.47
C VAL A 65 12.28 -1.16 2.77
N SER A 66 13.38 -1.46 3.47
CA SER A 66 14.52 -2.21 2.92
C SER A 66 14.15 -3.66 2.56
N LYS A 67 13.34 -4.33 3.37
CA LYS A 67 12.90 -5.72 3.16
C LYS A 67 11.83 -5.86 2.08
N SER A 68 10.98 -4.86 1.91
CA SER A 68 9.83 -4.93 1.00
C SER A 68 10.27 -5.07 -0.46
N THR A 69 9.65 -5.99 -1.19
CA THR A 69 9.78 -6.11 -2.65
C THR A 69 8.89 -5.12 -3.40
N LEU A 70 8.01 -4.41 -2.70
CA LEU A 70 7.10 -3.43 -3.27
C LEU A 70 7.77 -2.07 -3.49
N ILE A 71 8.87 -1.80 -2.78
CA ILE A 71 9.63 -0.55 -2.88
C ILE A 71 10.78 -0.71 -3.89
N SER A 72 10.96 0.33 -4.72
CA SER A 72 12.04 0.39 -5.69
C SER A 72 13.42 0.30 -5.01
N LEU A 73 14.34 -0.43 -5.64
CA LEU A 73 15.72 -0.53 -5.18
C LEU A 73 16.41 0.84 -5.07
N PHE A 74 16.00 1.82 -5.89
CA PHE A 74 16.52 3.18 -5.87
C PHE A 74 16.00 4.03 -4.70
N GLU A 75 14.87 3.66 -4.10
CA GLU A 75 14.25 4.38 -2.98
C GLU A 75 14.78 3.90 -1.63
N LYS A 76 15.13 2.63 -1.51
CA LYS A 76 15.59 2.02 -0.26
C LYS A 76 16.82 2.73 0.36
N PRO A 77 17.91 3.02 -0.39
CA PRO A 77 19.02 3.78 0.14
C PRO A 77 18.62 5.18 0.60
N LYS A 78 17.76 5.87 -0.17
CA LYS A 78 17.32 7.23 0.15
C LYS A 78 16.56 7.29 1.49
N VAL A 79 15.73 6.28 1.77
CA VAL A 79 15.01 6.20 3.06
C VAL A 79 16.00 5.97 4.21
N ARG A 80 17.01 5.10 4.05
CA ARG A 80 18.06 4.91 5.07
C ARG A 80 18.85 6.18 5.33
N ASP A 81 19.21 6.91 4.27
CA ASP A 81 19.96 8.16 4.38
C ASP A 81 19.11 9.27 5.02
N MET A 82 17.81 9.32 4.69
CA MET A 82 16.86 10.22 5.36
C MET A 82 16.85 9.99 6.88
N ILE A 83 16.69 8.73 7.34
CA ILE A 83 16.66 8.43 8.79
C ILE A 83 17.93 8.89 9.50
N LYS A 84 19.10 8.72 8.86
CA LYS A 84 20.38 9.19 9.43
C LYS A 84 20.49 10.72 9.53
N GLN A 85 19.81 11.45 8.64
CA GLN A 85 19.83 12.91 8.58
C GLN A 85 18.76 13.57 9.46
N MET A 86 17.74 12.81 9.89
CA MET A 86 16.66 13.32 10.71
C MET A 86 17.15 13.80 12.07
N SER A 87 16.68 15.00 12.49
CA SER A 87 16.75 15.44 13.88
C SER A 87 15.85 14.60 14.77
N MET A 88 16.06 14.66 16.09
CA MET A 88 15.15 13.98 17.05
C MET A 88 13.70 14.41 16.87
N GLU A 89 13.44 15.71 16.73
CA GLU A 89 12.10 16.25 16.49
C GLU A 89 11.45 15.67 15.22
N GLN A 90 12.21 15.49 14.15
CA GLN A 90 11.70 14.91 12.92
C GLN A 90 11.40 13.42 13.07
N LYS A 91 12.20 12.69 13.85
CA LYS A 91 11.93 11.29 14.18
C LYS A 91 10.68 11.14 15.04
N ASP A 92 10.52 12.02 16.03
CA ASP A 92 9.31 12.09 16.85
C ASP A 92 8.07 12.32 15.98
N MET A 93 8.14 13.30 15.08
CA MET A 93 7.04 13.59 14.16
C MET A 93 6.72 12.42 13.23
N LEU A 94 7.72 11.71 12.69
CA LEU A 94 7.48 10.54 11.85
C LEU A 94 6.87 9.39 12.66
N SER A 95 7.31 9.19 13.90
CA SER A 95 6.72 8.22 14.83
C SER A 95 5.27 8.56 15.14
N ILE A 96 4.96 9.82 15.46
CA ILE A 96 3.59 10.30 15.68
C ILE A 96 2.72 10.07 14.42
N ALA A 97 3.23 10.42 13.25
CA ALA A 97 2.51 10.20 11.99
C ALA A 97 2.16 8.72 11.76
N LEU A 98 3.09 7.81 12.04
CA LEU A 98 2.86 6.37 11.93
C LEU A 98 1.86 5.87 12.99
N TYR A 99 1.94 6.38 14.23
CA TYR A 99 0.95 6.07 15.27
C TYR A 99 -0.46 6.48 14.85
N GLU A 100 -0.62 7.72 14.39
CA GLU A 100 -1.92 8.23 13.92
C GLU A 100 -2.47 7.43 12.72
N LEU A 101 -1.60 7.00 11.81
CA LEU A 101 -1.99 6.15 10.69
C LEU A 101 -2.50 4.78 11.10
N LEU A 102 -1.94 4.19 12.16
CA LEU A 102 -2.25 2.82 12.58
C LEU A 102 -3.33 2.77 13.67
N TYR A 103 -3.34 3.73 14.59
CA TYR A 103 -4.14 3.69 15.82
C TYR A 103 -5.02 4.90 16.06
N GLY A 104 -4.77 6.00 15.34
CA GLY A 104 -5.41 7.27 15.61
C GLY A 104 -6.16 7.86 14.42
N LYS A 105 -5.91 9.13 14.16
CA LYS A 105 -6.52 9.92 13.08
C LYS A 105 -5.75 9.74 11.78
N LYS A 106 -6.18 8.78 10.97
CA LYS A 106 -5.52 8.37 9.72
C LYS A 106 -5.25 9.54 8.77
N ASP A 107 -6.19 10.47 8.66
CA ASP A 107 -6.05 11.68 7.83
C ASP A 107 -4.88 12.55 8.29
N GLN A 108 -4.79 12.85 9.59
CA GLN A 108 -3.70 13.64 10.16
C GLN A 108 -2.36 12.92 10.03
N GLY A 109 -2.30 11.65 10.38
CA GLY A 109 -1.08 10.85 10.26
C GLY A 109 -0.56 10.78 8.83
N PHE A 110 -1.48 10.65 7.85
CA PHE A 110 -1.13 10.60 6.44
C PHE A 110 -0.49 11.90 5.95
N GLU A 111 -1.10 13.05 6.26
CA GLU A 111 -0.59 14.36 5.83
C GLU A 111 0.73 14.71 6.52
N ILE A 112 0.86 14.47 7.83
CA ILE A 112 2.12 14.67 8.57
C ILE A 112 3.24 13.81 7.95
N MET A 113 2.98 12.54 7.67
CA MET A 113 3.95 11.64 7.04
C MET A 113 4.35 12.13 5.66
N ALA A 114 3.38 12.53 4.82
CA ALA A 114 3.64 13.04 3.48
C ALA A 114 4.49 14.32 3.52
N ASP A 115 4.23 15.22 4.47
CA ASP A 115 4.97 16.48 4.65
C ASP A 115 6.42 16.24 5.12
N ILE A 116 6.64 15.35 6.07
CA ILE A 116 7.98 15.00 6.53
C ILE A 116 8.78 14.39 5.38
N LEU A 117 8.22 13.40 4.68
CA LEU A 117 8.86 12.74 3.57
C LEU A 117 9.15 13.70 2.41
N ALA A 118 8.30 14.72 2.19
CA ALA A 118 8.51 15.75 1.16
C ALA A 118 9.80 16.53 1.36
N ARG A 119 10.22 16.81 2.59
CA ARG A 119 11.46 17.51 2.92
C ARG A 119 12.70 16.78 2.39
N TYR A 120 12.59 15.47 2.19
CA TYR A 120 13.65 14.60 1.68
C TYR A 120 13.41 14.12 0.23
N GLY A 121 12.42 14.66 -0.47
CA GLY A 121 12.02 14.21 -1.81
C GLY A 121 11.46 12.78 -1.85
N LEU A 122 10.94 12.30 -0.72
CA LEU A 122 10.44 10.93 -0.52
C LEU A 122 8.91 10.85 -0.28
N ALA A 123 8.17 11.94 -0.47
CA ALA A 123 6.71 11.93 -0.44
C ALA A 123 6.14 11.15 -1.64
N LYS A 124 6.25 9.84 -1.59
CA LYS A 124 5.81 8.92 -2.64
C LYS A 124 4.72 8.01 -2.13
N TRP A 125 3.74 7.74 -2.96
CA TRP A 125 2.62 6.87 -2.67
C TRP A 125 3.06 5.53 -2.09
N SER A 126 4.04 4.87 -2.73
CA SER A 126 4.57 3.59 -2.28
C SER A 126 5.19 3.63 -0.88
N ILE A 127 5.78 4.76 -0.48
CA ILE A 127 6.43 4.90 0.83
C ILE A 127 5.38 5.19 1.91
N VAL A 128 4.45 6.13 1.64
CA VAL A 128 3.42 6.53 2.61
C VAL A 128 2.45 5.39 2.91
N THR A 129 2.07 4.60 1.90
CA THR A 129 1.07 3.53 2.07
C THR A 129 1.65 2.17 2.48
N LEU A 130 2.98 2.05 2.60
CA LEU A 130 3.63 0.75 2.85
C LEU A 130 3.28 0.14 4.20
N ILE A 131 3.50 0.90 5.28
CA ILE A 131 3.28 0.39 6.65
C ILE A 131 1.80 0.12 6.92
N PRO A 132 0.86 1.05 6.64
CA PRO A 132 -0.57 0.77 6.81
C PRO A 132 -1.03 -0.46 6.03
N TYR A 133 -0.55 -0.63 4.79
CA TYR A 133 -0.88 -1.79 3.97
C TYR A 133 -0.38 -3.11 4.60
N TYR A 134 0.85 -3.19 5.07
CA TYR A 134 1.34 -4.42 5.69
C TYR A 134 0.72 -4.69 7.06
N TYR A 135 0.38 -3.63 7.80
CA TYR A 135 -0.23 -3.71 9.13
C TYR A 135 -1.65 -4.30 9.06
N ASP A 136 -2.43 -3.86 8.09
CA ASP A 136 -3.82 -4.28 7.90
C ASP A 136 -4.15 -4.34 6.40
N ARG A 137 -3.85 -5.49 5.79
CA ARG A 137 -4.02 -5.74 4.35
C ARG A 137 -5.48 -5.90 3.93
N GLU A 138 -6.37 -6.10 4.87
CA GLU A 138 -7.79 -6.23 4.58
C GLU A 138 -8.44 -4.87 4.36
N ASN A 139 -7.98 -3.85 5.12
CA ASN A 139 -8.56 -2.52 5.12
C ASN A 139 -7.70 -1.43 4.46
N ASN A 140 -6.44 -1.70 4.13
CA ASN A 140 -5.57 -0.73 3.47
C ASN A 140 -5.07 -1.24 2.11
N PHE A 141 -4.90 -0.30 1.17
CA PHE A 141 -4.34 -0.56 -0.14
C PHE A 141 -2.92 -0.01 -0.27
N PHE A 142 -2.06 -0.76 -0.93
CA PHE A 142 -0.76 -0.27 -1.36
C PHE A 142 -0.91 0.48 -2.68
N ILE A 143 -0.45 1.74 -2.71
CA ILE A 143 -0.59 2.61 -3.88
C ILE A 143 0.70 2.64 -4.69
N LYS A 144 0.62 2.14 -5.93
CA LYS A 144 1.72 2.19 -6.90
C LYS A 144 1.34 3.10 -8.06
N PRO A 145 2.09 4.20 -8.29
CA PRO A 145 1.68 5.27 -9.23
C PRO A 145 1.21 4.80 -10.59
N ASN A 146 1.99 3.96 -11.27
CA ASN A 146 1.64 3.49 -12.62
C ASN A 146 0.40 2.59 -12.59
N THR A 147 0.37 1.61 -11.69
CA THR A 147 -0.78 0.74 -11.51
C THR A 147 -2.06 1.52 -11.24
N THR A 148 -1.99 2.53 -10.37
CA THR A 148 -3.14 3.40 -10.05
C THR A 148 -3.65 4.15 -11.27
N LYS A 149 -2.75 4.76 -12.07
CA LYS A 149 -3.14 5.45 -13.31
C LYS A 149 -3.76 4.49 -14.32
N ASP A 150 -3.17 3.29 -14.45
CA ASP A 150 -3.66 2.27 -15.38
C ASP A 150 -5.06 1.77 -14.96
N ILE A 151 -5.29 1.52 -13.67
CA ILE A 151 -6.60 1.15 -13.13
C ILE A 151 -7.64 2.25 -13.39
N ILE A 152 -7.31 3.50 -13.07
CA ILE A 152 -8.20 4.65 -13.29
C ILE A 152 -8.63 4.73 -14.76
N LYS A 153 -7.66 4.60 -15.68
CA LYS A 153 -7.89 4.67 -17.11
C LYS A 153 -8.67 3.45 -17.62
N PHE A 154 -8.26 2.24 -17.26
CA PHE A 154 -8.81 1.01 -17.79
C PHE A 154 -10.28 0.80 -17.39
N PHE A 155 -10.60 1.08 -16.12
CA PHE A 155 -11.96 0.89 -15.58
C PHE A 155 -12.84 2.14 -15.64
N ASP A 156 -12.42 3.16 -16.39
CA ASP A 156 -13.17 4.42 -16.61
C ASP A 156 -13.60 5.09 -15.29
N LEU A 157 -12.64 5.28 -14.36
CA LEU A 157 -12.90 5.90 -13.06
C LEU A 157 -12.85 7.45 -13.18
N HIS A 158 -13.86 8.04 -13.82
CA HIS A 158 -13.85 9.46 -14.23
C HIS A 158 -13.87 10.45 -13.06
N ASP A 159 -14.37 10.05 -11.89
CA ASP A 159 -14.50 10.92 -10.71
C ASP A 159 -13.20 11.06 -9.91
N ILE A 160 -12.11 10.43 -10.38
CA ILE A 160 -10.83 10.40 -9.70
C ILE A 160 -9.71 10.88 -10.63
N VAL A 161 -8.91 11.83 -10.15
CA VAL A 161 -7.74 12.34 -10.85
C VAL A 161 -6.50 12.04 -10.02
N TYR A 162 -5.60 11.20 -10.57
CA TYR A 162 -4.34 10.87 -9.92
C TYR A 162 -3.49 12.13 -9.70
N LYS A 163 -2.97 12.29 -8.47
CA LYS A 163 -2.01 13.33 -8.11
C LYS A 163 -0.68 12.69 -7.72
N PRO A 164 0.49 13.20 -8.21
CA PRO A 164 1.80 12.64 -7.87
C PRO A 164 2.14 12.74 -6.38
N ARG A 165 1.77 13.85 -5.72
CA ARG A 165 1.92 14.03 -4.27
C ARG A 165 0.83 13.23 -3.55
N PRO A 166 1.20 12.38 -2.56
CA PRO A 166 0.23 11.71 -1.71
C PRO A 166 -0.59 12.70 -0.89
N THR A 167 -1.92 12.51 -0.89
CA THR A 167 -2.89 13.20 -0.03
C THR A 167 -3.91 12.20 0.50
N TYR A 168 -4.36 12.39 1.74
CA TYR A 168 -5.37 11.52 2.31
C TYR A 168 -6.70 11.58 1.56
N GLU A 169 -7.09 12.75 1.07
CA GLU A 169 -8.29 12.94 0.26
C GLU A 169 -8.33 11.98 -0.94
N PHE A 170 -7.24 11.96 -1.73
CA PHE A 170 -7.14 11.04 -2.87
C PHE A 170 -7.12 9.58 -2.38
N TYR A 171 -6.33 9.27 -1.35
CA TYR A 171 -6.22 7.91 -0.81
C TYR A 171 -7.59 7.38 -0.40
N ALA A 172 -8.33 8.11 0.43
CA ALA A 172 -9.64 7.70 0.93
C ALA A 172 -10.66 7.51 -0.21
N LYS A 173 -10.69 8.44 -1.18
CA LYS A 173 -11.58 8.36 -2.33
C LYS A 173 -11.26 7.16 -3.23
N TYR A 174 -9.98 6.95 -3.52
CA TYR A 174 -9.52 5.86 -4.39
C TYR A 174 -9.72 4.49 -3.74
N THR A 175 -9.37 4.34 -2.46
CA THR A 175 -9.53 3.07 -1.74
C THR A 175 -10.99 2.70 -1.57
N LYS A 176 -11.89 3.65 -1.29
CA LYS A 176 -13.34 3.42 -1.29
C LYS A 176 -13.82 2.86 -2.61
N LEU A 177 -13.35 3.40 -3.72
CA LEU A 177 -13.71 2.95 -5.05
C LEU A 177 -13.18 1.54 -5.34
N LEU A 178 -11.97 1.22 -4.88
CA LEU A 178 -11.42 -0.13 -4.97
C LEU A 178 -12.21 -1.15 -4.12
N GLU A 179 -12.69 -0.76 -2.92
CA GLU A 179 -13.57 -1.60 -2.11
C GLU A 179 -14.92 -1.86 -2.81
N GLU A 180 -15.50 -0.82 -3.42
CA GLU A 180 -16.72 -0.96 -4.21
C GLU A 180 -16.53 -1.92 -5.40
N MET A 181 -15.37 -1.85 -6.07
CA MET A 181 -14.99 -2.79 -7.15
C MET A 181 -14.79 -4.20 -6.61
N LYS A 182 -14.09 -4.34 -5.47
CA LYS A 182 -13.82 -5.63 -4.83
C LYS A 182 -15.11 -6.36 -4.44
N ALA A 183 -16.11 -5.64 -3.97
CA ALA A 183 -17.41 -6.18 -3.64
C ALA A 183 -18.21 -6.71 -4.86
N GLN A 184 -17.81 -6.37 -6.07
CA GLN A 184 -18.46 -6.83 -7.31
C GLN A 184 -17.82 -8.10 -7.89
N VAL A 185 -16.71 -8.58 -7.37
CA VAL A 185 -16.01 -9.77 -7.88
C VAL A 185 -16.08 -10.94 -6.90
N SER A 186 -15.75 -12.14 -7.38
CA SER A 186 -15.70 -13.34 -6.56
C SER A 186 -14.76 -13.19 -5.36
N PRO A 187 -15.14 -13.69 -4.17
CA PRO A 187 -14.23 -13.75 -3.02
C PRO A 187 -12.91 -14.49 -3.28
N LEU A 188 -12.85 -15.40 -4.27
CA LEU A 188 -11.62 -16.07 -4.67
C LEU A 188 -10.58 -15.12 -5.29
N ILE A 189 -11.01 -13.94 -5.73
CA ILE A 189 -10.14 -12.88 -6.28
C ILE A 189 -10.03 -11.71 -5.29
N GLY A 190 -11.11 -11.43 -4.56
CA GLY A 190 -11.24 -10.28 -3.66
C GLY A 190 -11.01 -10.60 -2.18
N LYS A 191 -10.33 -11.72 -1.83
CA LYS A 191 -10.13 -12.13 -0.44
C LYS A 191 -9.42 -11.07 0.41
N ASP A 192 -8.38 -10.46 -0.14
CA ASP A 192 -7.68 -9.33 0.48
C ASP A 192 -7.31 -8.27 -0.58
N ASN A 193 -6.85 -7.12 -0.12
CA ASN A 193 -6.51 -6.00 -1.01
C ASN A 193 -5.26 -6.26 -1.86
N ALA A 194 -4.36 -7.15 -1.43
CA ALA A 194 -3.21 -7.57 -2.21
C ALA A 194 -3.63 -8.42 -3.42
N GLY A 195 -4.44 -9.44 -3.18
CA GLY A 195 -5.01 -10.30 -4.22
C GLY A 195 -5.84 -9.48 -5.20
N PHE A 196 -6.77 -8.66 -4.70
CA PHE A 196 -7.60 -7.83 -5.56
C PHE A 196 -6.80 -6.87 -6.45
N THR A 197 -5.79 -6.17 -5.90
CA THR A 197 -4.90 -5.30 -6.69
C THR A 197 -4.09 -6.11 -7.70
N GLY A 198 -3.64 -7.30 -7.32
CA GLY A 198 -2.95 -8.24 -8.22
C GLY A 198 -3.83 -8.66 -9.40
N PHE A 199 -5.10 -9.00 -9.14
CA PHE A 199 -6.10 -9.28 -10.18
C PHE A 199 -6.26 -8.10 -11.13
N LEU A 200 -6.50 -6.88 -10.61
CA LEU A 200 -6.64 -5.70 -11.46
C LEU A 200 -5.41 -5.47 -12.36
N MET A 201 -4.19 -5.67 -11.83
CA MET A 201 -2.95 -5.57 -12.62
C MET A 201 -2.85 -6.62 -13.72
N MET A 202 -3.34 -7.83 -13.49
CA MET A 202 -3.32 -8.92 -14.48
C MET A 202 -4.37 -8.69 -15.57
N ALA A 203 -5.53 -8.17 -15.20
CA ALA A 203 -6.63 -7.87 -16.11
C ALA A 203 -6.31 -6.77 -17.15
N MET A 204 -5.32 -5.90 -16.86
CA MET A 204 -4.90 -4.81 -17.75
C MET A 204 -3.78 -5.21 -18.72
N LYS A 205 -3.36 -6.46 -18.73
CA LYS A 205 -2.31 -6.98 -19.62
C LYS A 205 -2.91 -7.72 -20.79
#